data_a37ec2facecfa5259cd76749e0e1a791
#
_entry.id   a37ec2facecfa5259cd76749e0e1a791
#
_cell.length_a   1.000
_cell.length_b   1.000
_cell.length_c   1.000
_cell.angle_alpha   90.00
_cell.angle_beta   90.00
_cell.angle_gamma   90.00
#
_symmetry.space_group_name_H-M   'P 1'
#
loop_
_entity.id
_entity.type
_entity.pdbx_description
1 polymer ?
#
loop_
_entity_poly.entity_id
_entity_poly.type
_entity_poly.pdbx_seq_one_letter_code
_entity_poly.pdbx_strand_id
1 'polypeptide(L)'
;MNPSRLFDILEYAINNHPLENALNTKYDGEWQNISTHKYAEKVNLVSSALINIGVLPGDKIAMISSTNRSEWSIIDMGLSQIGAINVPLYPTITSKDYKYILNHSECKYCFVSDFEVFNKINLIKDQVKSLENIYSFDDIKNCDSWNILIDLGFNNLDNKLIEERKN
;
A
#
# COMPACT_ATOMS: atom_id res chain seq x y z
N MET A 1 3.45 22.60 -13.57
CA MET A 1 4.74 22.13 -13.02
C MET A 1 5.06 20.81 -13.69
N ASN A 2 6.30 20.56 -14.12
CA ASN A 2 6.67 19.24 -14.65
C ASN A 2 6.92 18.30 -13.48
N PRO A 3 6.35 17.09 -13.47
CA PRO A 3 6.60 16.10 -12.44
C PRO A 3 8.10 15.77 -12.33
N SER A 4 8.65 15.79 -11.12
CA SER A 4 10.04 15.45 -10.84
C SER A 4 10.18 14.24 -9.92
N ARG A 5 9.12 13.94 -9.17
CA ARG A 5 9.01 12.78 -8.26
C ARG A 5 7.83 11.92 -8.67
N LEU A 6 7.81 10.67 -8.26
CA LEU A 6 6.76 9.72 -8.64
C LEU A 6 5.34 10.22 -8.29
N PHE A 7 5.16 10.73 -7.07
CA PHE A 7 3.85 11.23 -6.62
C PHE A 7 3.43 12.56 -7.26
N ASP A 8 4.36 13.35 -7.82
CA ASP A 8 4.03 14.56 -8.60
C ASP A 8 3.24 14.20 -9.88
N ILE A 9 3.41 12.97 -10.39
CA ILE A 9 2.68 12.49 -11.58
C ILE A 9 1.18 12.45 -11.31
N LEU A 10 0.77 12.02 -10.12
CA LEU A 10 -0.64 11.96 -9.75
C LEU A 10 -1.26 13.36 -9.65
N GLU A 11 -0.56 14.30 -9.03
CA GLU A 11 -0.98 15.70 -8.95
C GLU A 11 -1.06 16.36 -10.35
N TYR A 12 -0.08 16.09 -11.18
CA TYR A 12 -0.11 16.55 -12.59
C TYR A 12 -1.31 15.97 -13.34
N ALA A 13 -1.61 14.68 -13.15
CA ALA A 13 -2.75 14.02 -13.79
C ALA A 13 -4.09 14.62 -13.35
N ILE A 14 -4.26 14.93 -12.06
CA ILE A 14 -5.45 15.61 -11.53
C ILE A 14 -5.69 16.95 -12.23
N ASN A 15 -4.64 17.75 -12.40
CA ASN A 15 -4.75 19.12 -12.88
C ASN A 15 -4.84 19.22 -14.41
N ASN A 16 -4.34 18.23 -15.15
CA ASN A 16 -4.20 18.34 -16.61
C ASN A 16 -4.97 17.25 -17.38
N HIS A 17 -5.13 16.07 -16.81
CA HIS A 17 -5.69 14.90 -17.51
C HIS A 17 -6.53 14.01 -16.56
N PRO A 18 -7.54 14.57 -15.84
CA PRO A 18 -8.37 13.76 -14.95
C PRO A 18 -9.18 12.74 -15.75
N LEU A 19 -9.22 11.51 -15.26
CA LEU A 19 -9.97 10.40 -15.85
C LEU A 19 -10.99 9.86 -14.83
N GLU A 20 -12.16 9.45 -15.30
CA GLU A 20 -13.17 8.79 -14.48
C GLU A 20 -12.78 7.32 -14.16
N ASN A 21 -11.89 6.75 -14.94
CA ASN A 21 -11.46 5.36 -14.86
C ASN A 21 -9.93 5.23 -14.88
N ALA A 22 -9.25 5.97 -14.00
CA ALA A 22 -7.78 5.98 -13.91
C ALA A 22 -7.22 4.63 -13.45
N LEU A 23 -7.89 3.96 -12.49
CA LEU A 23 -7.59 2.61 -12.07
C LEU A 23 -8.81 1.73 -12.27
N ASN A 24 -8.58 0.48 -12.68
CA ASN A 24 -9.63 -0.47 -12.97
C ASN A 24 -9.25 -1.84 -12.39
N THR A 25 -10.08 -2.39 -11.52
CA THR A 25 -9.90 -3.72 -10.95
C THR A 25 -11.15 -4.56 -11.19
N LYS A 26 -10.95 -5.82 -11.52
CA LYS A 26 -12.06 -6.75 -11.75
C LYS A 26 -12.33 -7.55 -10.47
N TYR A 27 -13.53 -7.39 -9.90
CA TYR A 27 -14.01 -8.15 -8.74
C TYR A 27 -15.24 -8.95 -9.16
N ASP A 28 -15.24 -10.23 -8.90
CA ASP A 28 -16.36 -11.15 -9.21
C ASP A 28 -16.88 -11.05 -10.67
N GLY A 29 -15.95 -10.80 -11.58
CA GLY A 29 -16.27 -10.68 -13.01
C GLY A 29 -16.67 -9.27 -13.47
N GLU A 30 -16.87 -8.30 -12.56
CA GLU A 30 -17.27 -6.93 -12.86
C GLU A 30 -16.11 -5.94 -12.69
N TRP A 31 -16.01 -4.96 -13.60
CA TRP A 31 -15.02 -3.90 -13.51
C TRP A 31 -15.46 -2.81 -12.54
N GLN A 32 -14.61 -2.53 -11.56
CA GLN A 32 -14.74 -1.38 -10.66
C GLN A 32 -13.70 -0.34 -11.01
N ASN A 33 -14.19 0.89 -11.24
CA ASN A 33 -13.37 2.01 -11.69
C ASN A 33 -13.09 2.96 -10.53
N ILE A 34 -11.91 3.54 -10.52
CA ILE A 34 -11.50 4.60 -9.59
C ILE A 34 -11.05 5.79 -10.43
N SER A 35 -11.67 6.97 -10.24
CA SER A 35 -11.26 8.19 -10.92
C SER A 35 -9.90 8.70 -10.40
N THR A 36 -9.24 9.57 -11.18
CA THR A 36 -7.97 10.20 -10.74
C THR A 36 -8.13 10.92 -9.41
N HIS A 37 -9.23 11.64 -9.20
CA HIS A 37 -9.51 12.34 -7.95
C HIS A 37 -9.69 11.36 -6.77
N LYS A 38 -10.45 10.29 -6.97
CA LYS A 38 -10.66 9.28 -5.92
C LYS A 38 -9.38 8.48 -5.63
N TYR A 39 -8.55 8.27 -6.64
CA TYR A 39 -7.23 7.69 -6.46
C TYR A 39 -6.37 8.56 -5.53
N ALA A 40 -6.27 9.87 -5.82
CA ALA A 40 -5.50 10.79 -4.98
C ALA A 40 -6.05 10.91 -3.55
N GLU A 41 -7.38 10.95 -3.40
CA GLU A 41 -8.02 10.92 -2.08
C GLU A 41 -7.58 9.68 -1.28
N LYS A 42 -7.72 8.49 -1.86
CA LYS A 42 -7.31 7.24 -1.19
C LYS A 42 -5.81 7.20 -0.89
N VAL A 43 -4.97 7.72 -1.77
CA VAL A 43 -3.52 7.83 -1.55
C VAL A 43 -3.23 8.70 -0.31
N ASN A 44 -3.88 9.85 -0.17
CA ASN A 44 -3.70 10.73 0.99
C ASN A 44 -4.19 10.08 2.29
N LEU A 45 -5.31 9.34 2.24
CA LEU A 45 -5.81 8.60 3.40
C LEU A 45 -4.80 7.53 3.85
N VAL A 46 -4.27 6.74 2.92
CA VAL A 46 -3.25 5.72 3.21
C VAL A 46 -1.98 6.35 3.74
N SER A 47 -1.50 7.45 3.12
CA SER A 47 -0.32 8.18 3.59
C SER A 47 -0.49 8.64 5.05
N SER A 48 -1.62 9.28 5.35
CA SER A 48 -1.93 9.74 6.71
C SER A 48 -2.01 8.59 7.70
N ALA A 49 -2.69 7.49 7.33
CA ALA A 49 -2.80 6.31 8.18
C ALA A 49 -1.44 5.70 8.50
N LEU A 50 -0.59 5.52 7.48
CA LEU A 50 0.76 4.96 7.65
C LEU A 50 1.62 5.83 8.57
N ILE A 51 1.56 7.15 8.43
CA ILE A 51 2.23 8.07 9.38
C ILE A 51 1.69 7.88 10.79
N ASN A 52 0.36 7.78 10.96
CA ASN A 52 -0.29 7.59 12.26
C ASN A 52 0.12 6.29 12.97
N ILE A 53 0.32 5.20 12.22
CA ILE A 53 0.84 3.94 12.79
C ILE A 53 2.37 3.92 12.94
N GLY A 54 3.04 5.05 12.73
CA GLY A 54 4.46 5.23 13.01
C GLY A 54 5.41 4.84 11.88
N VAL A 55 4.95 4.83 10.62
CA VAL A 55 5.85 4.67 9.47
C VAL A 55 6.69 5.92 9.28
N LEU A 56 8.00 5.72 9.18
CA LEU A 56 9.00 6.77 8.98
C LEU A 56 9.59 6.72 7.56
N PRO A 57 10.18 7.83 7.08
CA PRO A 57 10.95 7.79 5.83
C PRO A 57 12.07 6.74 5.91
N GLY A 58 12.19 5.94 4.86
CA GLY A 58 13.15 4.82 4.79
C GLY A 58 12.64 3.50 5.37
N ASP A 59 11.50 3.47 6.08
CA ASP A 59 10.87 2.20 6.46
C ASP A 59 10.48 1.38 5.23
N LYS A 60 10.68 0.07 5.28
CA LYS A 60 10.37 -0.86 4.19
C LYS A 60 9.04 -1.56 4.47
N ILE A 61 8.20 -1.56 3.46
CA ILE A 61 6.88 -2.15 3.50
C ILE A 61 6.77 -3.17 2.37
N ALA A 62 6.53 -4.43 2.71
CA ALA A 62 6.39 -5.47 1.71
C ALA A 62 5.01 -5.43 1.05
N MET A 63 4.97 -5.67 -0.26
CA MET A 63 3.73 -5.78 -1.02
C MET A 63 3.74 -7.03 -1.89
N ILE A 64 2.71 -7.87 -1.74
CA ILE A 64 2.61 -9.16 -2.41
C ILE A 64 1.20 -9.31 -2.97
N SER A 65 1.06 -9.36 -4.28
CA SER A 65 -0.24 -9.50 -4.92
C SER A 65 -0.23 -10.55 -6.02
N SER A 66 -1.22 -11.44 -6.00
CA SER A 66 -1.40 -12.49 -7.00
C SER A 66 -1.97 -11.94 -8.32
N THR A 67 -2.62 -10.78 -8.28
CA THR A 67 -3.23 -10.12 -9.44
C THR A 67 -2.97 -8.62 -9.40
N ASN A 68 -3.14 -7.95 -10.55
CA ASN A 68 -3.11 -6.49 -10.60
C ASN A 68 -4.37 -5.91 -9.95
N ARG A 69 -4.18 -5.03 -8.96
CA ARG A 69 -5.26 -4.43 -8.16
C ARG A 69 -5.03 -2.94 -7.95
N SER A 70 -6.11 -2.18 -7.86
CA SER A 70 -6.05 -0.74 -7.57
C SER A 70 -5.43 -0.43 -6.21
N GLU A 71 -5.64 -1.32 -5.21
CA GLU A 71 -5.06 -1.20 -3.87
C GLU A 71 -3.54 -1.14 -3.90
N TRP A 72 -2.90 -1.94 -4.77
CA TRP A 72 -1.45 -1.89 -4.99
C TRP A 72 -0.99 -0.49 -5.35
N SER A 73 -1.59 0.10 -6.39
CA SER A 73 -1.22 1.44 -6.87
C SER A 73 -1.45 2.52 -5.82
N ILE A 74 -2.55 2.40 -5.04
CA ILE A 74 -2.89 3.35 -3.98
C ILE A 74 -1.84 3.31 -2.88
N ILE A 75 -1.45 2.12 -2.43
CA ILE A 75 -0.47 1.97 -1.34
C ILE A 75 0.93 2.37 -1.82
N ASP A 76 1.35 1.95 -3.01
CA ASP A 76 2.66 2.29 -3.58
C ASP A 76 2.85 3.82 -3.68
N MET A 77 1.83 4.52 -4.18
CA MET A 77 1.84 5.97 -4.26
C MET A 77 1.82 6.61 -2.87
N GLY A 78 1.06 6.04 -1.92
CA GLY A 78 1.02 6.50 -0.53
C GLY A 78 2.37 6.36 0.17
N LEU A 79 3.04 5.23 0.00
CA LEU A 79 4.41 5.00 0.51
C LEU A 79 5.40 6.01 -0.07
N SER A 80 5.31 6.26 -1.39
CA SER A 80 6.17 7.24 -2.07
C SER A 80 6.01 8.65 -1.51
N GLN A 81 4.78 9.07 -1.17
CA GLN A 81 4.52 10.40 -0.60
C GLN A 81 5.16 10.61 0.77
N ILE A 82 5.29 9.56 1.57
CA ILE A 82 5.82 9.65 2.93
C ILE A 82 7.28 9.23 3.04
N GLY A 83 7.94 8.96 1.92
CA GLY A 83 9.34 8.55 1.86
C GLY A 83 9.60 7.12 2.33
N ALA A 84 8.57 6.29 2.47
CA ALA A 84 8.70 4.86 2.75
C ALA A 84 9.05 4.09 1.47
N ILE A 85 9.64 2.90 1.64
CA ILE A 85 10.15 2.08 0.54
C ILE A 85 9.23 0.90 0.32
N ASN A 86 8.65 0.80 -0.88
CA ASN A 86 7.93 -0.40 -1.31
C ASN A 86 8.92 -1.53 -1.62
N VAL A 87 8.69 -2.70 -1.05
CA VAL A 87 9.42 -3.96 -1.32
C VAL A 87 8.46 -4.93 -2.02
N PRO A 88 8.36 -4.87 -3.35
CA PRO A 88 7.46 -5.74 -4.10
C PRO A 88 8.01 -7.17 -4.17
N LEU A 89 7.17 -8.15 -3.85
CA LEU A 89 7.55 -9.56 -3.87
C LEU A 89 6.59 -10.37 -4.74
N TYR A 90 7.13 -11.36 -5.42
CA TYR A 90 6.33 -12.28 -6.23
C TYR A 90 5.47 -13.21 -5.36
N PRO A 91 4.18 -13.45 -5.69
CA PRO A 91 3.28 -14.32 -4.93
C PRO A 91 3.65 -15.81 -5.03
N THR A 92 4.50 -16.18 -5.98
CA THR A 92 4.84 -17.56 -6.29
C THR A 92 6.04 -18.11 -5.53
N ILE A 93 6.76 -17.27 -4.77
CA ILE A 93 7.91 -17.73 -3.99
C ILE A 93 7.48 -18.47 -2.71
N THR A 94 8.43 -19.18 -2.10
CA THR A 94 8.15 -20.03 -0.93
C THR A 94 8.13 -19.19 0.37
N SER A 95 7.50 -19.73 1.43
CA SER A 95 7.55 -19.09 2.76
C SER A 95 8.99 -18.93 3.28
N LYS A 96 9.91 -19.83 2.91
CA LYS A 96 11.32 -19.72 3.26
C LYS A 96 11.98 -18.51 2.59
N ASP A 97 11.66 -18.26 1.32
CA ASP A 97 12.18 -17.10 0.59
C ASP A 97 11.59 -15.81 1.14
N TYR A 98 10.28 -15.77 1.43
CA TYR A 98 9.66 -14.65 2.12
C TYR A 98 10.35 -14.34 3.45
N LYS A 99 10.59 -15.36 4.30
CA LYS A 99 11.30 -15.17 5.56
C LYS A 99 12.67 -14.52 5.35
N TYR A 100 13.43 -15.00 4.36
CA TYR A 100 14.75 -14.44 4.06
C TYR A 100 14.64 -12.97 3.64
N ILE A 101 13.78 -12.65 2.67
CA ILE A 101 13.68 -11.31 2.11
C ILE A 101 13.14 -10.32 3.16
N LEU A 102 12.09 -10.69 3.89
CA LEU A 102 11.48 -9.83 4.91
C LEU A 102 12.45 -9.51 6.06
N ASN A 103 13.26 -10.50 6.50
CA ASN A 103 14.30 -10.25 7.49
C ASN A 103 15.46 -9.42 6.93
N HIS A 104 15.89 -9.69 5.69
CA HIS A 104 17.00 -8.97 5.07
C HIS A 104 16.65 -7.49 4.80
N SER A 105 15.42 -7.23 4.36
CA SER A 105 14.94 -5.87 4.12
C SER A 105 14.43 -5.18 5.39
N GLU A 106 14.25 -5.90 6.49
CA GLU A 106 13.68 -5.39 7.74
C GLU A 106 12.29 -4.76 7.52
N CYS A 107 11.45 -5.43 6.72
CA CYS A 107 10.10 -4.95 6.46
C CYS A 107 9.29 -4.84 7.74
N LYS A 108 8.67 -3.67 7.94
CA LYS A 108 7.88 -3.33 9.12
C LYS A 108 6.42 -3.77 8.99
N TYR A 109 5.85 -3.64 7.81
CA TYR A 109 4.49 -4.07 7.46
C TYR A 109 4.51 -4.89 6.18
N CYS A 110 3.47 -5.71 5.99
CA CYS A 110 3.27 -6.49 4.77
C CYS A 110 1.83 -6.37 4.29
N PHE A 111 1.63 -5.98 3.04
CA PHE A 111 0.34 -6.03 2.37
C PHE A 111 0.25 -7.27 1.49
N VAL A 112 -0.85 -8.00 1.61
CA VAL A 112 -1.11 -9.23 0.86
C VAL A 112 -2.45 -9.14 0.13
N SER A 113 -2.54 -9.71 -1.08
CA SER A 113 -3.78 -9.62 -1.87
C SER A 113 -4.87 -10.55 -1.39
N ASP A 114 -4.53 -11.77 -0.94
CA ASP A 114 -5.45 -12.88 -0.78
C ASP A 114 -5.01 -13.88 0.30
N PHE A 115 -5.88 -14.84 0.57
CA PHE A 115 -5.66 -15.85 1.61
C PHE A 115 -4.44 -16.74 1.35
N GLU A 116 -4.13 -17.07 0.09
CA GLU A 116 -2.98 -17.94 -0.20
C GLU A 116 -1.68 -17.25 0.17
N VAL A 117 -1.51 -15.99 -0.23
CA VAL A 117 -0.35 -15.18 0.11
C VAL A 117 -0.28 -14.91 1.62
N PHE A 118 -1.43 -14.52 2.22
CA PHE A 118 -1.51 -14.34 3.67
C PHE A 118 -1.02 -15.56 4.43
N ASN A 119 -1.48 -16.75 4.06
CA ASN A 119 -1.13 -17.99 4.75
C ASN A 119 0.37 -18.27 4.71
N LYS A 120 1.03 -18.03 3.56
CA LYS A 120 2.48 -18.16 3.42
C LYS A 120 3.26 -17.22 4.35
N ILE A 121 2.79 -15.97 4.51
CA ILE A 121 3.44 -14.98 5.39
C ILE A 121 3.13 -15.28 6.85
N ASN A 122 1.90 -15.64 7.18
CA ASN A 122 1.49 -15.94 8.54
C ASN A 122 2.25 -17.13 9.15
N LEU A 123 2.61 -18.14 8.34
CA LEU A 123 3.46 -19.26 8.76
C LEU A 123 4.86 -18.86 9.25
N ILE A 124 5.35 -17.71 8.84
CA ILE A 124 6.70 -17.25 9.16
C ILE A 124 6.71 -15.94 9.96
N LYS A 125 5.56 -15.37 10.28
CA LYS A 125 5.41 -14.07 10.94
C LYS A 125 6.29 -13.95 12.18
N ASP A 126 6.19 -14.92 13.08
CA ASP A 126 6.96 -14.94 14.35
C ASP A 126 8.49 -15.10 14.16
N GLN A 127 8.91 -15.40 12.93
CA GLN A 127 10.32 -15.56 12.56
C GLN A 127 10.88 -14.33 11.83
N VAL A 128 10.05 -13.28 11.67
CA VAL A 128 10.43 -11.98 11.06
C VAL A 128 10.28 -10.91 12.13
N LYS A 129 11.39 -10.59 12.82
CA LYS A 129 11.37 -9.72 14.01
C LYS A 129 10.92 -8.29 13.76
N SER A 130 11.13 -7.79 12.54
CA SER A 130 10.75 -6.44 12.14
C SER A 130 9.27 -6.31 11.78
N LEU A 131 8.59 -7.43 11.47
CA LEU A 131 7.23 -7.41 10.97
C LEU A 131 6.22 -7.16 12.10
N GLU A 132 5.65 -5.97 12.13
CA GLU A 132 4.67 -5.55 13.13
C GLU A 132 3.25 -6.03 12.79
N ASN A 133 2.83 -5.90 11.52
CA ASN A 133 1.50 -6.35 11.10
C ASN A 133 1.43 -6.75 9.62
N ILE A 134 0.36 -7.50 9.29
CA ILE A 134 -0.01 -7.89 7.93
C ILE A 134 -1.40 -7.32 7.64
N TYR A 135 -1.56 -6.65 6.51
CA TYR A 135 -2.84 -6.14 6.02
C TYR A 135 -3.23 -6.86 4.75
N SER A 136 -4.50 -7.26 4.65
CA SER A 136 -5.01 -7.92 3.44
C SER A 136 -5.91 -7.00 2.62
N PHE A 137 -5.85 -7.15 1.29
CA PHE A 137 -6.80 -6.51 0.38
C PHE A 137 -8.17 -7.21 0.40
N ASP A 138 -8.16 -8.54 0.45
CA ASP A 138 -9.37 -9.33 0.64
C ASP A 138 -9.76 -9.38 2.12
N ASP A 139 -11.03 -9.63 2.39
CA ASP A 139 -11.51 -9.86 3.74
C ASP A 139 -11.12 -11.28 4.19
N ILE A 140 -10.12 -11.37 5.07
CA ILE A 140 -9.53 -12.62 5.54
C ILE A 140 -9.69 -12.73 7.06
N LYS A 141 -10.28 -13.84 7.51
CA LYS A 141 -10.41 -14.11 8.95
C LYS A 141 -9.05 -14.11 9.63
N ASN A 142 -8.92 -13.39 10.74
CA ASN A 142 -7.70 -13.22 11.53
C ASN A 142 -6.55 -12.47 10.79
N CYS A 143 -6.87 -11.68 9.79
CA CYS A 143 -5.98 -10.72 9.17
C CYS A 143 -6.65 -9.36 9.15
N ASP A 144 -5.91 -8.30 9.46
CA ASP A 144 -6.42 -6.96 9.37
C ASP A 144 -6.67 -6.57 7.91
N SER A 145 -7.86 -6.04 7.62
CA SER A 145 -8.14 -5.48 6.31
C SER A 145 -7.40 -4.16 6.10
N TRP A 146 -6.86 -3.93 4.90
CA TRP A 146 -6.29 -2.64 4.54
C TRP A 146 -7.29 -1.47 4.63
N ASN A 147 -8.59 -1.77 4.62
CA ASN A 147 -9.65 -0.77 4.83
C ASN A 147 -9.55 -0.09 6.21
N ILE A 148 -8.99 -0.76 7.20
CA ILE A 148 -8.69 -0.15 8.51
C ILE A 148 -7.79 1.08 8.34
N LEU A 149 -6.84 1.03 7.41
CA LEU A 149 -5.98 2.18 7.12
C LEU A 149 -6.74 3.30 6.40
N ILE A 150 -7.69 2.97 5.53
CA ILE A 150 -8.57 3.98 4.89
C ILE A 150 -9.39 4.71 5.96
N ASP A 151 -10.01 3.96 6.89
CA ASP A 151 -10.81 4.52 7.98
C ASP A 151 -9.94 5.34 8.95
N LEU A 152 -8.75 4.83 9.29
CA LEU A 152 -7.79 5.53 10.15
C LEU A 152 -7.34 6.85 9.52
N GLY A 153 -7.02 6.83 8.23
CA GLY A 153 -6.63 8.00 7.47
C GLY A 153 -7.77 9.01 7.35
N PHE A 154 -9.00 8.56 7.16
CA PHE A 154 -10.17 9.44 7.13
C PHE A 154 -10.37 10.19 8.46
N ASN A 155 -10.21 9.50 9.58
CA ASN A 155 -10.37 10.08 10.92
C ASN A 155 -9.19 10.97 11.35
N ASN A 156 -8.01 10.81 10.73
CA ASN A 156 -6.76 11.48 11.12
C ASN A 156 -6.05 12.14 9.93
N LEU A 157 -6.79 12.61 8.92
CA LEU A 157 -6.19 13.19 7.73
C LEU A 157 -5.41 14.48 8.07
N ASP A 158 -4.11 14.44 7.85
CA ASP A 158 -3.21 15.58 8.01
C ASP A 158 -2.46 15.85 6.71
N ASN A 159 -3.08 16.67 5.87
CA ASN A 159 -2.47 17.08 4.59
C ASN A 159 -1.16 17.88 4.79
N LYS A 160 -1.04 18.64 5.88
CA LYS A 160 0.17 19.40 6.16
C LYS A 160 1.34 18.47 6.43
N LEU A 161 1.13 17.45 7.24
CA LEU A 161 2.16 16.46 7.56
C LEU A 161 2.55 15.63 6.32
N ILE A 162 1.59 15.30 5.44
CA ILE A 162 1.89 14.65 4.16
C ILE A 162 2.78 15.54 3.30
N GLU A 163 2.46 16.85 3.18
CA GLU A 163 3.29 17.80 2.41
C GLU A 163 4.69 17.96 3.01
N GLU A 164 4.82 17.98 4.33
CA GLU A 164 6.13 17.99 5.02
C GLU A 164 6.95 16.73 4.69
N ARG A 165 6.31 15.56 4.57
CA ARG A 165 6.98 14.29 4.22
C ARG A 165 7.41 14.20 2.75
N LYS A 166 6.72 14.91 1.85
CA LYS A 166 7.10 15.00 0.43
C LYS A 166 8.39 15.79 0.18
N ASN A 167 8.84 16.61 1.12
CA ASN A 167 10.02 17.46 1.02
C ASN A 167 11.24 16.85 1.70
#